data_5240e66de220e0ed954d0105ec3de196
#
_entry.id   5240e66de220e0ed954d0105ec3de196
#
_cell.length_a   1.000
_cell.length_b   1.000
_cell.length_c   1.000
_cell.angle_alpha   90.00
_cell.angle_beta   90.00
_cell.angle_gamma   90.00
#
_symmetry.space_group_name_H-M   'P 1'
#
loop_
_entity.id
_entity.type
_entity.pdbx_description
1 polymer ?
#
loop_
_entity_poly.entity_id
_entity_poly.type
_entity_poly.pdbx_seq_one_letter_code
_entity_poly.pdbx_strand_id
1 'polypeptide(L)'
;FSCSDLDVCVGGDLMNQLLTTHYFARDLHVPTLGVYAACATSSLAIGTASLLVQQGMAAHALAFTSSHNAPAERQFRFPNEYAVQKKDTTTTTVSGAGSIVLGRTPQPIAVRAFTLGRIVDWHHQNASDMGIAMAPAALDTLHAHLAQTNSTIDDYDWILTGDLSKAGFGFLCDLLSQEGIHADSRFNDCGLMIYDVSRQPVFCGGSGCACSMCVSIAEVFSQLRAGRKKRVLILATGALLSMMAIYQKDTIPCIAHAIEYQRRDDACSS
;
A
#
# COMPACT_ATOMS: atom_id res chain seq x y z
N PHE A 1 13.22 -17.29 16.00
CA PHE A 1 11.89 -17.28 15.39
C PHE A 1 11.90 -18.12 14.12
N SER A 2 11.01 -19.06 13.96
CA SER A 2 10.89 -19.99 12.83
C SER A 2 9.48 -19.94 12.25
N CYS A 3 9.25 -20.57 11.08
CA CYS A 3 7.91 -20.65 10.51
C CYS A 3 6.92 -21.41 11.41
N SER A 4 7.41 -22.33 12.26
CA SER A 4 6.58 -23.05 13.23
C SER A 4 6.05 -22.18 14.37
N ASP A 5 6.58 -20.96 14.55
CA ASP A 5 6.11 -20.01 15.56
C ASP A 5 4.95 -19.13 15.04
N LEU A 6 4.58 -19.28 13.76
CA LEU A 6 3.48 -18.55 13.12
C LEU A 6 2.17 -19.30 13.34
N ASP A 7 1.16 -18.59 13.83
CA ASP A 7 -0.19 -19.13 14.01
C ASP A 7 -1.04 -18.94 12.75
N VAL A 8 -0.81 -17.83 12.03
CA VAL A 8 -1.58 -17.47 10.83
C VAL A 8 -0.77 -16.61 9.87
N CYS A 9 -1.02 -16.79 8.59
CA CYS A 9 -0.57 -15.89 7.53
C CYS A 9 -1.75 -15.09 6.99
N VAL A 10 -1.54 -13.79 6.75
CA VAL A 10 -2.48 -12.93 6.05
C VAL A 10 -1.74 -12.36 4.84
N GLY A 11 -2.16 -12.73 3.66
CA GLY A 11 -1.41 -12.32 2.48
C GLY A 11 -2.25 -12.07 1.24
N GLY A 12 -1.65 -11.39 0.29
CA GLY A 12 -2.28 -11.12 -0.97
C GLY A 12 -1.27 -10.81 -2.08
N ASP A 13 -1.79 -10.74 -3.27
CA ASP A 13 -1.04 -10.46 -4.51
C ASP A 13 -1.79 -9.40 -5.30
N LEU A 14 -1.10 -8.73 -6.21
CA LEU A 14 -1.73 -7.78 -7.12
C LEU A 14 -2.73 -8.47 -8.07
N MET A 15 -2.50 -9.76 -8.36
CA MET A 15 -3.43 -10.58 -9.12
C MET A 15 -4.57 -11.06 -8.22
N ASN A 16 -5.80 -10.79 -8.60
CA ASN A 16 -7.00 -11.08 -7.80
C ASN A 16 -7.23 -12.57 -7.48
N GLN A 17 -6.66 -13.49 -8.24
CA GLN A 17 -6.71 -14.92 -7.97
C GLN A 17 -5.74 -15.36 -6.85
N LEU A 18 -4.86 -14.48 -6.36
CA LEU A 18 -3.91 -14.73 -5.29
C LEU A 18 -3.01 -15.96 -5.51
N LEU A 19 -2.70 -16.29 -6.76
CA LEU A 19 -1.98 -17.52 -7.09
C LEU A 19 -0.63 -17.61 -6.37
N THR A 20 0.19 -16.54 -6.45
CA THR A 20 1.50 -16.49 -5.78
C THR A 20 1.37 -16.62 -4.27
N THR A 21 0.40 -15.93 -3.68
CA THR A 21 0.07 -16.02 -2.25
C THR A 21 -0.24 -17.45 -1.83
N HIS A 22 -1.09 -18.15 -2.58
CA HIS A 22 -1.50 -19.52 -2.25
C HIS A 22 -0.33 -20.53 -2.39
N TYR A 23 0.51 -20.38 -3.41
CA TYR A 23 1.68 -21.25 -3.55
C TYR A 23 2.72 -21.01 -2.45
N PHE A 24 2.97 -19.76 -2.09
CA PHE A 24 3.83 -19.43 -0.97
C PHE A 24 3.30 -19.97 0.36
N ALA A 25 2.01 -19.75 0.63
CA ALA A 25 1.36 -20.22 1.86
C ALA A 25 1.32 -21.75 1.96
N ARG A 26 1.14 -22.45 0.84
CA ARG A 26 1.23 -23.92 0.78
C ARG A 26 2.57 -24.42 1.32
N ASP A 27 3.65 -23.76 0.90
CA ASP A 27 5.01 -24.19 1.27
C ASP A 27 5.37 -23.81 2.73
N LEU A 28 4.66 -22.84 3.32
CA LEU A 28 4.80 -22.50 4.74
C LEU A 28 4.08 -23.47 5.69
N HIS A 29 3.07 -24.19 5.21
CA HIS A 29 2.21 -25.06 6.04
C HIS A 29 1.55 -24.37 7.25
N VAL A 30 1.20 -23.08 7.11
CA VAL A 30 0.56 -22.25 8.15
C VAL A 30 -0.86 -21.89 7.69
N PRO A 31 -1.86 -21.88 8.59
CA PRO A 31 -3.21 -21.38 8.27
C PRO A 31 -3.14 -20.02 7.59
N THR A 32 -3.86 -19.84 6.49
CA THR A 32 -3.71 -18.66 5.65
C THR A 32 -5.03 -18.02 5.32
N LEU A 33 -5.08 -16.69 5.49
CA LEU A 33 -6.16 -15.82 5.04
C LEU A 33 -5.69 -15.03 3.81
N GLY A 34 -6.26 -15.31 2.65
CA GLY A 34 -6.05 -14.53 1.44
C GLY A 34 -6.91 -13.26 1.44
N VAL A 35 -6.28 -12.11 1.19
CA VAL A 35 -6.95 -10.80 1.11
C VAL A 35 -6.62 -10.08 -0.20
N TYR A 36 -7.56 -9.26 -0.67
CA TYR A 36 -7.39 -8.52 -1.91
C TYR A 36 -8.01 -7.12 -1.85
N ALA A 37 -7.20 -6.12 -2.18
CA ALA A 37 -7.58 -4.74 -2.37
C ALA A 37 -6.70 -4.07 -3.46
N ALA A 38 -6.41 -4.81 -4.54
CA ALA A 38 -5.45 -4.41 -5.58
C ALA A 38 -4.11 -3.94 -4.95
N CYS A 39 -3.61 -2.76 -5.32
CA CYS A 39 -2.35 -2.25 -4.76
C CYS A 39 -2.45 -1.89 -3.26
N ALA A 40 -3.66 -1.69 -2.69
CA ALA A 40 -3.87 -1.45 -1.27
C ALA A 40 -3.77 -2.71 -0.39
N THR A 41 -3.55 -3.88 -0.98
CA THR A 41 -3.49 -5.18 -0.28
C THR A 41 -2.45 -5.21 0.84
N SER A 42 -1.35 -4.46 0.73
CA SER A 42 -0.31 -4.39 1.76
C SER A 42 -0.86 -3.89 3.11
N SER A 43 -1.52 -2.73 3.12
CA SER A 43 -2.14 -2.18 4.34
C SER A 43 -3.29 -3.06 4.84
N LEU A 44 -4.07 -3.66 3.94
CA LEU A 44 -5.12 -4.60 4.31
C LEU A 44 -4.56 -5.83 5.00
N ALA A 45 -3.49 -6.44 4.47
CA ALA A 45 -2.85 -7.61 5.06
C ALA A 45 -2.26 -7.30 6.45
N ILE A 46 -1.52 -6.20 6.58
CA ILE A 46 -0.91 -5.77 7.85
C ILE A 46 -2.00 -5.47 8.89
N GLY A 47 -3.02 -4.70 8.50
CA GLY A 47 -4.13 -4.33 9.38
C GLY A 47 -4.92 -5.54 9.86
N THR A 48 -5.27 -6.47 8.96
CA THR A 48 -5.98 -7.70 9.31
C THR A 48 -5.14 -8.59 10.24
N ALA A 49 -3.86 -8.78 9.95
CA ALA A 49 -2.95 -9.53 10.80
C ALA A 49 -2.81 -8.88 12.19
N SER A 50 -2.75 -7.54 12.25
CA SER A 50 -2.72 -6.79 13.51
C SER A 50 -3.99 -7.01 14.35
N LEU A 51 -5.16 -7.03 13.72
CA LEU A 51 -6.43 -7.31 14.39
C LEU A 51 -6.47 -8.72 14.96
N LEU A 52 -6.02 -9.75 14.21
CA LEU A 52 -5.97 -11.13 14.70
C LEU A 52 -5.08 -11.26 15.94
N VAL A 53 -3.92 -10.60 15.94
CA VAL A 53 -3.01 -10.58 17.10
C VAL A 53 -3.64 -9.81 18.26
N GLN A 54 -4.22 -8.65 18.01
CA GLN A 54 -4.84 -7.81 19.05
C GLN A 54 -6.00 -8.51 19.74
N GLN A 55 -6.83 -9.23 18.99
CA GLN A 55 -7.96 -10.00 19.54
C GLN A 55 -7.54 -11.32 20.20
N GLY A 56 -6.26 -11.71 20.13
CA GLY A 56 -5.76 -12.94 20.72
C GLY A 56 -6.08 -14.19 19.93
N MET A 57 -6.49 -14.04 18.68
CA MET A 57 -6.71 -15.16 17.75
C MET A 57 -5.39 -15.76 17.25
N ALA A 58 -4.30 -14.98 17.30
CA ALA A 58 -2.94 -15.40 16.99
C ALA A 58 -1.95 -14.74 17.97
N ALA A 59 -0.92 -15.46 18.38
CA ALA A 59 0.22 -14.88 19.10
C ALA A 59 1.17 -14.20 18.10
N HIS A 60 1.38 -14.86 16.94
CA HIS A 60 2.19 -14.33 15.85
C HIS A 60 1.48 -14.50 14.51
N ALA A 61 1.34 -13.41 13.78
CA ALA A 61 0.77 -13.38 12.45
C ALA A 61 1.79 -12.85 11.42
N LEU A 62 1.90 -13.51 10.27
CA LEU A 62 2.69 -13.04 9.14
C LEU A 62 1.78 -12.26 8.18
N ALA A 63 2.03 -10.97 7.99
CA ALA A 63 1.46 -10.20 6.91
C ALA A 63 2.44 -10.18 5.73
N PHE A 64 1.98 -10.48 4.51
CA PHE A 64 2.84 -10.46 3.33
C PHE A 64 2.10 -10.06 2.06
N THR A 65 2.81 -9.45 1.12
CA THR A 65 2.30 -9.16 -0.21
C THR A 65 3.39 -9.32 -1.26
N SER A 66 2.96 -9.65 -2.47
CA SER A 66 3.82 -9.69 -3.64
C SER A 66 3.15 -9.03 -4.84
N SER A 67 3.94 -8.56 -5.78
CA SER A 67 3.50 -8.18 -7.11
C SER A 67 4.58 -8.51 -8.14
N HIS A 68 4.13 -8.84 -9.36
CA HIS A 68 5.00 -9.27 -10.45
C HIS A 68 4.68 -8.46 -11.70
N ASN A 69 5.71 -7.85 -12.29
CA ASN A 69 5.55 -6.96 -13.44
C ASN A 69 4.84 -7.65 -14.63
N ALA A 70 5.38 -8.76 -15.11
CA ALA A 70 4.90 -9.37 -16.36
C ALA A 70 3.40 -9.73 -16.36
N PRO A 71 2.85 -10.47 -15.37
CA PRO A 71 1.42 -10.78 -15.35
C PRO A 71 0.55 -9.53 -15.11
N ALA A 72 1.00 -8.61 -14.23
CA ALA A 72 0.25 -7.39 -13.94
C ALA A 72 0.21 -6.43 -15.13
N GLU A 73 1.32 -6.28 -15.85
CA GLU A 73 1.34 -5.47 -17.07
C GLU A 73 0.40 -6.05 -18.15
N ARG A 74 0.34 -7.37 -18.27
CA ARG A 74 -0.60 -8.03 -19.18
C ARG A 74 -2.06 -7.82 -18.80
N GLN A 75 -2.38 -7.91 -17.51
CA GLN A 75 -3.75 -7.85 -17.04
C GLN A 75 -4.27 -6.41 -16.95
N PHE A 76 -3.45 -5.48 -16.48
CA PHE A 76 -3.92 -4.14 -16.12
C PHE A 76 -3.45 -3.03 -17.07
N ARG A 77 -2.39 -3.27 -17.87
CA ARG A 77 -1.79 -2.26 -18.76
C ARG A 77 -1.69 -2.74 -20.19
N PHE A 78 -2.71 -3.45 -20.62
CA PHE A 78 -2.88 -3.95 -21.97
C PHE A 78 -3.14 -2.77 -22.97
N PRO A 79 -2.75 -2.87 -24.27
CA PRO A 79 -1.96 -3.95 -24.87
C PRO A 79 -0.45 -3.75 -24.71
N ASN A 80 0.28 -4.84 -24.45
CA ASN A 80 1.75 -4.81 -24.39
C ASN A 80 2.42 -5.39 -25.65
N GLU A 81 1.69 -6.22 -26.39
CA GLU A 81 2.24 -7.09 -27.44
C GLU A 81 2.64 -6.34 -28.72
N TYR A 82 2.11 -5.16 -28.94
CA TYR A 82 2.30 -4.40 -30.18
C TYR A 82 3.25 -3.22 -30.05
N ALA A 83 4.15 -3.24 -29.07
CA ALA A 83 5.05 -2.12 -28.76
C ALA A 83 4.31 -0.77 -28.68
N VAL A 84 3.09 -0.78 -28.18
CA VAL A 84 2.27 0.43 -28.03
C VAL A 84 2.96 1.38 -27.06
N GLN A 85 3.11 2.63 -27.51
CA GLN A 85 3.65 3.69 -26.66
C GLN A 85 2.73 3.93 -25.46
N LYS A 86 3.27 3.80 -24.26
CA LYS A 86 2.56 4.08 -23.01
C LYS A 86 2.54 5.60 -22.78
N LYS A 87 1.47 6.07 -22.11
CA LYS A 87 1.38 7.47 -21.69
C LYS A 87 2.33 7.73 -20.52
N ASP A 88 2.77 8.98 -20.38
CA ASP A 88 3.62 9.41 -19.28
C ASP A 88 2.95 9.26 -17.89
N THR A 89 1.63 9.20 -17.84
CA THR A 89 0.84 8.96 -16.62
C THR A 89 0.80 7.49 -16.20
N THR A 90 1.26 6.57 -17.08
CA THR A 90 1.30 5.13 -16.79
C THR A 90 2.31 4.83 -15.69
N THR A 91 1.95 3.96 -14.76
CA THR A 91 2.85 3.45 -13.72
C THR A 91 3.47 2.11 -14.12
N THR A 92 4.58 1.76 -13.51
CA THR A 92 5.28 0.49 -13.73
C THR A 92 5.09 -0.42 -12.53
N THR A 93 4.61 -1.65 -12.74
CA THR A 93 4.44 -2.59 -11.63
C THR A 93 5.79 -2.97 -11.04
N VAL A 94 5.91 -2.81 -9.72
CA VAL A 94 7.06 -3.27 -8.93
C VAL A 94 7.05 -4.80 -8.88
N SER A 95 8.12 -5.45 -9.34
CA SER A 95 8.36 -6.87 -9.06
C SER A 95 9.06 -6.99 -7.71
N GLY A 96 8.35 -7.50 -6.74
CA GLY A 96 8.86 -7.60 -5.38
C GLY A 96 7.90 -8.31 -4.45
N ALA A 97 8.39 -8.56 -3.24
CA ALA A 97 7.60 -9.10 -2.15
C ALA A 97 8.15 -8.56 -0.82
N GLY A 98 7.30 -8.52 0.18
CA GLY A 98 7.71 -8.18 1.52
C GLY A 98 6.78 -8.81 2.55
N SER A 99 7.32 -9.03 3.74
CA SER A 99 6.57 -9.61 4.86
C SER A 99 6.94 -8.96 6.18
N ILE A 100 5.97 -8.93 7.09
CA ILE A 100 6.11 -8.38 8.44
C ILE A 100 5.50 -9.39 9.41
N VAL A 101 6.26 -9.77 10.43
CA VAL A 101 5.72 -10.56 11.55
C VAL A 101 5.17 -9.62 12.61
N LEU A 102 3.95 -9.88 13.00
CA LEU A 102 3.22 -9.13 14.02
C LEU A 102 3.01 -10.01 15.26
N GLY A 103 3.20 -9.42 16.43
CA GLY A 103 3.03 -10.10 17.71
C GLY A 103 2.78 -9.10 18.82
N ARG A 104 2.43 -9.60 20.04
CA ARG A 104 2.17 -8.73 21.20
C ARG A 104 3.43 -8.30 21.94
N THR A 105 4.53 -9.02 21.77
CA THR A 105 5.79 -8.67 22.41
C THR A 105 6.22 -7.28 21.94
N PRO A 106 6.50 -6.35 22.87
CA PRO A 106 6.93 -5.00 22.51
C PRO A 106 8.15 -5.02 21.60
N GLN A 107 8.07 -4.30 20.51
CA GLN A 107 9.13 -4.10 19.53
C GLN A 107 9.36 -2.61 19.34
N PRO A 108 10.53 -2.18 18.83
CA PRO A 108 10.82 -0.77 18.58
C PRO A 108 9.83 -0.08 17.64
N ILE A 109 9.16 -0.83 16.76
CA ILE A 109 8.14 -0.32 15.85
C ILE A 109 6.82 -1.03 16.15
N ALA A 110 5.76 -0.25 16.29
CA ALA A 110 4.40 -0.74 16.49
C ALA A 110 3.49 -0.30 15.33
N VAL A 111 2.54 -1.16 14.97
CA VAL A 111 1.34 -0.75 14.25
C VAL A 111 0.41 -0.12 15.29
N ARG A 112 0.24 1.20 15.24
CA ARG A 112 -0.58 1.94 16.22
C ARG A 112 -2.04 1.95 15.85
N ALA A 113 -2.34 2.13 14.56
CA ALA A 113 -3.70 2.21 14.07
C ALA A 113 -3.80 1.60 12.66
N PHE A 114 -4.97 1.07 12.36
CA PHE A 114 -5.39 0.61 11.05
C PHE A 114 -6.76 1.19 10.73
N THR A 115 -6.88 1.86 9.58
CA THR A 115 -8.16 2.38 9.09
C THR A 115 -8.55 1.67 7.80
N LEU A 116 -9.69 1.00 7.84
CA LEU A 116 -10.33 0.46 6.66
C LEU A 116 -10.98 1.60 5.87
N GLY A 117 -10.53 1.83 4.65
CA GLY A 117 -11.18 2.76 3.76
C GLY A 117 -12.38 2.14 3.05
N ARG A 118 -13.23 2.98 2.53
CA ARG A 118 -14.37 2.60 1.68
C ARG A 118 -13.98 2.65 0.20
N ILE A 119 -14.80 2.04 -0.63
CA ILE A 119 -14.68 2.18 -2.08
C ILE A 119 -15.18 3.56 -2.49
N VAL A 120 -14.36 4.28 -3.25
CA VAL A 120 -14.64 5.62 -3.79
C VAL A 120 -14.64 5.51 -5.30
N ASP A 121 -15.71 5.97 -5.93
CA ASP A 121 -15.81 6.08 -7.38
C ASP A 121 -15.88 7.57 -7.77
N TRP A 122 -14.81 8.05 -8.38
CA TRP A 122 -14.68 9.42 -8.89
C TRP A 122 -15.13 9.54 -10.35
N HIS A 123 -15.79 8.52 -10.89
CA HIS A 123 -16.20 8.43 -12.28
C HIS A 123 -15.06 8.52 -13.30
N HIS A 124 -13.85 8.15 -12.88
CA HIS A 124 -12.69 8.09 -13.76
C HIS A 124 -12.74 6.83 -14.63
N GLN A 125 -12.48 6.97 -15.93
CA GLN A 125 -12.60 5.88 -16.92
C GLN A 125 -11.28 5.56 -17.61
N ASN A 126 -10.23 6.37 -17.42
CA ASN A 126 -8.96 6.19 -18.12
C ASN A 126 -8.02 5.26 -17.35
N ALA A 127 -7.91 4.02 -17.79
CA ALA A 127 -7.04 3.02 -17.17
C ALA A 127 -5.53 3.35 -17.23
N SER A 128 -5.12 4.29 -18.09
CA SER A 128 -3.71 4.73 -18.14
C SER A 128 -3.35 5.68 -16.99
N ASP A 129 -4.34 6.28 -16.33
CA ASP A 129 -4.16 7.31 -15.33
C ASP A 129 -4.62 6.81 -13.92
N MET A 130 -4.31 5.55 -13.61
CA MET A 130 -4.79 4.91 -12.36
C MET A 130 -4.42 5.67 -11.10
N GLY A 131 -3.26 6.32 -11.06
CA GLY A 131 -2.86 7.15 -9.92
C GLY A 131 -3.85 8.29 -9.66
N ILE A 132 -4.31 8.96 -10.72
CA ILE A 132 -5.33 10.02 -10.63
C ILE A 132 -6.66 9.43 -10.13
N ALA A 133 -7.06 8.26 -10.64
CA ALA A 133 -8.28 7.59 -10.18
C ALA A 133 -8.26 7.26 -8.68
N MET A 134 -7.10 6.89 -8.15
CA MET A 134 -6.92 6.46 -6.74
C MET A 134 -6.80 7.63 -5.75
N ALA A 135 -6.41 8.82 -6.19
CA ALA A 135 -6.14 9.95 -5.29
C ALA A 135 -7.34 10.35 -4.40
N PRO A 136 -8.60 10.38 -4.90
CA PRO A 136 -9.77 10.67 -4.06
C PRO A 136 -9.99 9.62 -2.96
N ALA A 137 -9.70 8.34 -3.22
CA ALA A 137 -9.79 7.31 -2.20
C ALA A 137 -8.72 7.47 -1.11
N ALA A 138 -7.51 7.93 -1.49
CA ALA A 138 -6.46 8.26 -0.53
C ALA A 138 -6.87 9.43 0.37
N LEU A 139 -7.44 10.49 -0.20
CA LEU A 139 -7.94 11.65 0.55
C LEU A 139 -9.06 11.27 1.52
N ASP A 140 -10.05 10.52 1.04
CA ASP A 140 -11.17 10.02 1.87
C ASP A 140 -10.67 9.19 3.07
N THR A 141 -9.69 8.30 2.82
CA THR A 141 -9.12 7.46 3.86
C THR A 141 -8.23 8.27 4.83
N LEU A 142 -7.51 9.29 4.34
CA LEU A 142 -6.78 10.22 5.19
C LEU A 142 -7.72 10.91 6.18
N HIS A 143 -8.82 11.49 5.71
CA HIS A 143 -9.82 12.13 6.57
C HIS A 143 -10.41 11.15 7.60
N ALA A 144 -10.80 9.96 7.13
CA ALA A 144 -11.32 8.92 8.02
C ALA A 144 -10.30 8.53 9.11
N HIS A 145 -9.03 8.39 8.74
CA HIS A 145 -7.96 8.05 9.67
C HIS A 145 -7.74 9.14 10.72
N LEU A 146 -7.62 10.39 10.30
CA LEU A 146 -7.43 11.53 11.20
C LEU A 146 -8.60 11.65 12.19
N ALA A 147 -9.84 11.51 11.71
CA ALA A 147 -11.02 11.56 12.54
C ALA A 147 -11.09 10.40 13.56
N GLN A 148 -10.82 9.16 13.12
CA GLN A 148 -10.87 7.97 13.97
C GLN A 148 -9.77 7.93 15.04
N THR A 149 -8.60 8.49 14.74
CA THR A 149 -7.46 8.53 15.65
C THR A 149 -7.37 9.81 16.47
N ASN A 150 -8.29 10.75 16.22
CA ASN A 150 -8.28 12.10 16.79
C ASN A 150 -6.89 12.77 16.61
N SER A 151 -6.37 12.67 15.38
CA SER A 151 -5.06 13.19 14.98
C SER A 151 -5.21 14.28 13.94
N THR A 152 -4.14 15.04 13.76
CA THR A 152 -3.97 16.04 12.72
C THR A 152 -2.79 15.66 11.81
N ILE A 153 -2.64 16.33 10.69
CA ILE A 153 -1.50 16.14 9.78
C ILE A 153 -0.16 16.44 10.50
N ASP A 154 -0.17 17.39 11.42
CA ASP A 154 1.04 17.79 12.15
C ASP A 154 1.55 16.75 13.14
N ASP A 155 0.75 15.74 13.44
CA ASP A 155 1.15 14.61 14.29
C ASP A 155 2.07 13.61 13.57
N TYR A 156 2.23 13.73 12.26
CA TYR A 156 2.99 12.78 11.44
C TYR A 156 4.31 13.38 10.93
N ASP A 157 5.38 12.61 11.01
CA ASP A 157 6.65 12.94 10.35
C ASP A 157 6.63 12.61 8.86
N TRP A 158 5.84 11.61 8.47
CA TRP A 158 5.56 11.24 7.09
C TRP A 158 4.12 10.76 6.91
N ILE A 159 3.52 11.17 5.80
CA ILE A 159 2.27 10.68 5.25
C ILE A 159 2.58 10.23 3.82
N LEU A 160 2.61 8.93 3.60
CA LEU A 160 3.03 8.32 2.34
C LEU A 160 1.84 7.65 1.66
N THR A 161 1.60 7.99 0.40
CA THR A 161 0.67 7.21 -0.43
C THR A 161 1.34 5.96 -0.99
N GLY A 162 0.55 4.94 -1.34
CA GLY A 162 1.06 3.63 -1.73
C GLY A 162 1.71 3.61 -3.09
N ASP A 163 1.02 4.13 -4.10
CA ASP A 163 1.44 4.04 -5.49
C ASP A 163 0.64 4.99 -6.41
N LEU A 164 0.31 6.17 -5.93
CA LEU A 164 -0.26 7.23 -6.76
C LEU A 164 0.71 7.68 -7.85
N SER A 165 2.00 7.55 -7.59
CA SER A 165 3.09 7.98 -8.44
C SER A 165 2.98 9.47 -8.82
N LYS A 166 3.75 9.96 -9.78
CA LYS A 166 3.88 11.41 -10.05
C LYS A 166 2.53 12.09 -10.34
N ALA A 167 1.72 11.52 -11.24
CA ALA A 167 0.48 12.16 -11.68
C ALA A 167 -0.59 12.13 -10.58
N GLY A 168 -0.80 10.98 -9.95
CA GLY A 168 -1.81 10.83 -8.89
C GLY A 168 -1.42 11.54 -7.61
N PHE A 169 -0.14 11.54 -7.24
CA PHE A 169 0.34 12.29 -6.08
C PHE A 169 0.20 13.81 -6.30
N GLY A 170 0.52 14.31 -7.49
CA GLY A 170 0.25 15.71 -7.84
C GLY A 170 -1.23 16.06 -7.72
N PHE A 171 -2.10 15.21 -8.24
CA PHE A 171 -3.55 15.42 -8.12
C PHE A 171 -4.04 15.37 -6.65
N LEU A 172 -3.48 14.48 -5.81
CA LEU A 172 -3.77 14.50 -4.38
C LEU A 172 -3.34 15.82 -3.72
N CYS A 173 -2.16 16.35 -4.07
CA CYS A 173 -1.71 17.65 -3.56
C CYS A 173 -2.66 18.79 -3.97
N ASP A 174 -3.20 18.75 -5.18
CA ASP A 174 -4.21 19.72 -5.64
C ASP A 174 -5.51 19.61 -4.83
N LEU A 175 -5.98 18.38 -4.57
CA LEU A 175 -7.17 18.15 -3.73
C LEU A 175 -6.97 18.65 -2.29
N LEU A 176 -5.83 18.35 -1.68
CA LEU A 176 -5.47 18.86 -0.35
C LEU A 176 -5.42 20.39 -0.32
N SER A 177 -4.84 21.00 -1.35
CA SER A 177 -4.76 22.46 -1.46
C SER A 177 -6.14 23.13 -1.56
N GLN A 178 -7.11 22.50 -2.23
CA GLN A 178 -8.50 22.98 -2.27
C GLN A 178 -9.17 23.00 -0.89
N GLU A 179 -8.70 22.15 0.02
CA GLU A 179 -9.14 22.12 1.43
C GLU A 179 -8.28 23.01 2.36
N GLY A 180 -7.35 23.78 1.81
CA GLY A 180 -6.44 24.63 2.57
C GLY A 180 -5.27 23.89 3.22
N ILE A 181 -5.04 22.63 2.83
CA ILE A 181 -3.94 21.79 3.33
C ILE A 181 -2.79 21.84 2.34
N HIS A 182 -1.65 22.36 2.74
CA HIS A 182 -0.45 22.36 1.91
C HIS A 182 0.39 21.10 2.13
N ALA A 183 0.51 20.28 1.07
CA ALA A 183 1.39 19.12 1.09
C ALA A 183 2.86 19.60 1.10
N ASP A 184 3.50 19.49 2.24
CA ASP A 184 4.90 19.82 2.44
C ASP A 184 5.80 18.57 2.39
N SER A 185 7.04 18.67 2.88
CA SER A 185 8.02 17.58 2.89
C SER A 185 7.61 16.33 3.71
N ARG A 186 6.51 16.41 4.46
CA ARG A 186 5.92 15.26 5.17
C ARG A 186 5.16 14.35 4.22
N PHE A 187 4.69 14.87 3.09
CA PHE A 187 3.95 14.09 2.10
C PHE A 187 4.90 13.53 1.04
N ASN A 188 4.76 12.26 0.71
CA ASN A 188 5.45 11.62 -0.40
C ASN A 188 4.65 10.41 -0.90
N ASP A 189 5.17 9.69 -1.87
CA ASP A 189 4.53 8.51 -2.48
C ASP A 189 5.53 7.37 -2.61
N CYS A 190 5.13 6.16 -2.21
CA CYS A 190 6.00 5.00 -2.26
C CYS A 190 6.42 4.64 -3.70
N GLY A 191 5.55 4.91 -4.69
CA GLY A 191 5.88 4.71 -6.11
C GLY A 191 6.96 5.67 -6.63
N LEU A 192 7.09 6.84 -6.01
CA LEU A 192 8.18 7.79 -6.28
C LEU A 192 9.46 7.48 -5.49
N MET A 193 9.33 6.80 -4.35
CA MET A 193 10.47 6.46 -3.50
C MET A 193 11.19 5.19 -3.96
N ILE A 194 10.48 4.24 -4.58
CA ILE A 194 11.03 2.93 -4.96
C ILE A 194 11.87 2.97 -6.24
N TYR A 195 11.62 3.94 -7.11
CA TYR A 195 12.32 4.12 -8.37
C TYR A 195 12.87 5.54 -8.50
N ASP A 196 14.04 5.65 -9.11
CA ASP A 196 14.54 6.94 -9.61
C ASP A 196 13.89 7.23 -10.98
N VAL A 197 12.77 7.96 -10.93
CA VAL A 197 11.99 8.29 -12.13
C VAL A 197 12.73 9.18 -13.14
N SER A 198 13.85 9.78 -12.72
CA SER A 198 14.70 10.61 -13.60
C SER A 198 15.70 9.77 -14.40
N ARG A 199 16.02 8.56 -13.93
CA ARG A 199 17.07 7.70 -14.49
C ARG A 199 16.57 6.36 -14.99
N GLN A 200 15.41 5.91 -14.50
CA GLN A 200 14.83 4.62 -14.85
C GLN A 200 13.60 4.79 -15.76
N PRO A 201 13.41 3.93 -16.77
CA PRO A 201 12.28 4.04 -17.71
C PRO A 201 10.99 3.49 -17.09
N VAL A 202 10.51 4.13 -16.02
CA VAL A 202 9.36 3.72 -15.23
C VAL A 202 8.16 4.66 -15.37
N PHE A 203 8.19 5.57 -16.35
CA PHE A 203 7.15 6.55 -16.65
C PHE A 203 6.77 7.40 -15.43
N CYS A 204 5.57 7.21 -14.88
CA CYS A 204 5.05 7.99 -13.76
C CYS A 204 5.61 7.52 -12.39
N GLY A 205 6.16 6.32 -12.30
CA GLY A 205 6.70 5.73 -11.07
C GLY A 205 6.25 4.31 -10.83
N GLY A 206 6.49 3.80 -9.64
CA GLY A 206 6.17 2.44 -9.23
C GLY A 206 4.71 2.24 -8.81
N SER A 207 4.18 1.04 -9.01
CA SER A 207 2.83 0.66 -8.60
C SER A 207 2.79 -0.81 -8.15
N GLY A 208 1.72 -1.19 -7.46
CA GLY A 208 1.48 -2.55 -7.01
C GLY A 208 1.58 -2.71 -5.48
N CYS A 209 0.98 -3.78 -4.95
CA CYS A 209 0.94 -3.99 -3.51
C CYS A 209 2.31 -4.29 -2.88
N ALA A 210 3.30 -4.75 -3.65
CA ALA A 210 4.68 -4.84 -3.17
C ALA A 210 5.35 -3.47 -3.05
N CYS A 211 4.88 -2.44 -3.76
CA CYS A 211 5.49 -1.10 -3.73
C CYS A 211 5.51 -0.53 -2.31
N SER A 212 4.34 -0.31 -1.71
CA SER A 212 4.23 0.23 -0.35
C SER A 212 4.79 -0.73 0.71
N MET A 213 4.69 -2.05 0.51
CA MET A 213 5.28 -3.03 1.43
C MET A 213 6.81 -2.92 1.46
N CYS A 214 7.46 -2.90 0.30
CA CYS A 214 8.92 -2.79 0.20
C CYS A 214 9.43 -1.46 0.77
N VAL A 215 8.75 -0.34 0.47
CA VAL A 215 9.12 0.97 1.02
C VAL A 215 8.93 1.00 2.55
N SER A 216 7.85 0.40 3.06
CA SER A 216 7.63 0.29 4.51
C SER A 216 8.78 -0.45 5.20
N ILE A 217 9.20 -1.59 4.66
CA ILE A 217 10.25 -2.42 5.27
C ILE A 217 11.63 -1.79 5.12
N ALA A 218 11.97 -1.34 3.91
CA ALA A 218 13.31 -0.86 3.61
C ALA A 218 13.56 0.55 4.14
N GLU A 219 12.63 1.48 3.92
CA GLU A 219 12.85 2.88 4.23
C GLU A 219 12.16 3.31 5.52
N VAL A 220 10.83 3.09 5.64
CA VAL A 220 10.07 3.57 6.81
C VAL A 220 10.61 2.95 8.10
N PHE A 221 10.81 1.63 8.14
CA PHE A 221 11.36 0.97 9.33
C PHE A 221 12.79 1.37 9.62
N SER A 222 13.61 1.64 8.60
CA SER A 222 14.95 2.19 8.78
C SER A 222 14.93 3.56 9.46
N GLN A 223 14.04 4.46 9.01
CA GLN A 223 13.87 5.79 9.58
C GLN A 223 13.36 5.75 11.02
N LEU A 224 12.37 4.90 11.30
CA LEU A 224 11.82 4.71 12.63
C LEU A 224 12.85 4.10 13.60
N ARG A 225 13.58 3.04 13.20
CA ARG A 225 14.64 2.43 14.03
C ARG A 225 15.75 3.40 14.34
N ALA A 226 16.15 4.21 13.37
CA ALA A 226 17.19 5.24 13.55
C ALA A 226 16.71 6.46 14.37
N GLY A 227 15.42 6.54 14.70
CA GLY A 227 14.85 7.67 15.44
C GLY A 227 14.76 8.97 14.64
N ARG A 228 14.98 8.92 13.32
CA ARG A 228 14.81 10.09 12.45
C ARG A 228 13.34 10.41 12.20
N LYS A 229 12.47 9.42 12.32
CA LYS A 229 11.01 9.55 12.30
C LYS A 229 10.43 8.83 13.50
N LYS A 230 9.30 9.30 14.00
CA LYS A 230 8.57 8.72 15.15
C LYS A 230 7.22 8.17 14.74
N ARG A 231 6.52 8.85 13.83
CA ARG A 231 5.15 8.52 13.45
C ARG A 231 4.97 8.66 11.94
N VAL A 232 4.61 7.55 11.28
CA VAL A 232 4.48 7.48 9.83
C VAL A 232 3.13 6.86 9.48
N LEU A 233 2.39 7.52 8.59
CA LEU A 233 1.14 7.04 8.01
C LEU A 233 1.39 6.54 6.60
N ILE A 234 0.97 5.31 6.30
CA ILE A 234 0.92 4.76 4.95
C ILE A 234 -0.54 4.67 4.51
N LEU A 235 -0.86 5.31 3.41
CA LEU A 235 -2.15 5.23 2.71
C LEU A 235 -1.97 4.36 1.47
N ALA A 236 -2.01 3.03 1.62
CA ALA A 236 -1.91 2.15 0.47
C ALA A 236 -3.16 2.28 -0.40
N THR A 237 -2.97 2.55 -1.68
CA THR A 237 -4.01 2.84 -2.67
C THR A 237 -4.20 1.68 -3.62
N GLY A 238 -5.41 1.51 -4.16
CA GLY A 238 -5.72 0.43 -5.09
C GLY A 238 -6.85 0.78 -6.04
N ALA A 239 -6.61 0.59 -7.34
CA ALA A 239 -7.64 0.65 -8.37
C ALA A 239 -8.26 -0.76 -8.55
N LEU A 240 -9.56 -0.87 -8.31
CA LEU A 240 -10.30 -2.13 -8.44
C LEU A 240 -10.66 -2.35 -9.92
N LEU A 241 -9.64 -2.45 -10.74
CA LEU A 241 -9.73 -2.46 -12.19
C LEU A 241 -10.24 -3.79 -12.71
N SER A 242 -11.24 -3.74 -13.58
CA SER A 242 -11.72 -4.86 -14.39
C SER A 242 -11.57 -4.55 -15.87
N MET A 243 -10.89 -5.41 -16.63
CA MET A 243 -10.78 -5.24 -18.10
C MET A 243 -12.14 -5.25 -18.77
N MET A 244 -13.08 -6.05 -18.25
CA MET A 244 -14.46 -6.07 -18.78
C MET A 244 -15.15 -4.72 -18.59
N ALA A 245 -15.02 -4.11 -17.41
CA ALA A 245 -15.57 -2.78 -17.13
C ALA A 245 -14.95 -1.72 -18.06
N ILE A 246 -13.63 -1.77 -18.29
CA ILE A 246 -12.94 -0.85 -19.21
C ILE A 246 -13.49 -0.98 -20.64
N TYR A 247 -13.67 -2.20 -21.15
CA TYR A 247 -14.23 -2.40 -22.48
C TYR A 247 -15.67 -1.91 -22.59
N GLN A 248 -16.41 -1.94 -21.49
CA GLN A 248 -17.77 -1.40 -21.37
C GLN A 248 -17.79 0.12 -21.12
N LYS A 249 -16.62 0.77 -21.03
CA LYS A 249 -16.46 2.19 -20.69
C LYS A 249 -17.06 2.55 -19.33
N ASP A 250 -16.99 1.61 -18.40
CA ASP A 250 -17.38 1.83 -17.01
C ASP A 250 -16.29 2.59 -16.25
N THR A 251 -16.61 3.01 -15.04
CA THR A 251 -15.72 3.74 -14.14
C THR A 251 -14.75 2.81 -13.42
N ILE A 252 -13.71 3.38 -12.80
CA ILE A 252 -12.70 2.66 -12.03
C ILE A 252 -12.91 2.97 -10.55
N PRO A 253 -13.64 2.12 -9.81
CA PRO A 253 -13.75 2.27 -8.36
C PRO A 253 -12.38 2.02 -7.71
N CYS A 254 -12.04 2.85 -6.72
CA CYS A 254 -10.76 2.79 -6.02
C CYS A 254 -10.96 2.63 -4.52
N ILE A 255 -9.94 2.15 -3.84
CA ILE A 255 -9.92 1.96 -2.40
C ILE A 255 -8.56 2.41 -1.84
N ALA A 256 -8.53 2.87 -0.61
CA ALA A 256 -7.30 3.03 0.13
C ALA A 256 -7.47 2.49 1.56
N HIS A 257 -6.38 1.98 2.13
CA HIS A 257 -6.34 1.58 3.55
C HIS A 257 -5.14 2.22 4.22
N ALA A 258 -5.32 2.66 5.46
CA ALA A 258 -4.27 3.33 6.21
C ALA A 258 -3.65 2.42 7.28
N ILE A 259 -2.31 2.43 7.35
CA ILE A 259 -1.54 1.85 8.46
C ILE A 259 -0.70 2.95 9.08
N GLU A 260 -0.80 3.10 10.38
CA GLU A 260 0.05 3.98 11.15
C GLU A 260 1.14 3.17 11.86
N TYR A 261 2.39 3.50 11.55
CA TYR A 261 3.56 3.00 12.26
C TYR A 261 4.07 4.03 13.27
N GLN A 262 4.40 3.56 14.46
CA GLN A 262 4.97 4.39 15.50
C GLN A 262 6.21 3.74 16.10
N ARG A 263 7.28 4.53 16.28
CA ARG A 263 8.42 4.16 17.11
C ARG A 263 8.01 4.17 18.58
N ARG A 264 8.43 3.16 19.32
CA ARG A 264 8.35 3.09 20.79
C ARG A 264 9.66 3.56 21.39
N ASP A 265 9.64 4.55 22.26
CA ASP A 265 10.84 5.10 22.90
C ASP A 265 11.38 4.13 23.99
N ASP A 266 10.54 3.27 24.57
CA ASP A 266 10.91 2.40 25.71
C ASP A 266 11.57 1.08 25.30
N ALA A 267 11.67 0.74 24.03
CA ALA A 267 12.21 -0.54 23.56
C ALA A 267 13.72 -0.55 23.31
N CYS A 268 14.42 0.56 23.55
CA CYS A 268 15.88 0.69 23.33
C CYS A 268 16.73 0.49 24.59
N SER A 269 16.15 0.10 25.73
CA SER A 269 16.85 -0.01 27.01
C SER A 269 16.92 -1.44 27.56
N SER A 270 17.02 -2.46 26.71
CA SER A 270 17.31 -3.84 27.15
C SER A 270 18.32 -4.53 26.24
#